data_64055104fce2c294a9d024e65fb892f3
#
_entry.id   64055104fce2c294a9d024e65fb892f3
#
_cell.length_a   1.000
_cell.length_b   1.000
_cell.length_c   1.000
_cell.angle_alpha   90.00
_cell.angle_beta   90.00
_cell.angle_gamma   90.00
#
_symmetry.space_group_name_H-M   'P 1'
#
loop_
_entity.id
_entity.type
_entity.pdbx_description
1 polymer ?
#
loop_
_entity_poly.entity_id
_entity_poly.type
_entity_poly.pdbx_seq_one_letter_code
_entity_poly.pdbx_strand_id
1 'polypeptide(L)' 'MKFSYKGRNAQGSVVEGVVEARDRVEAINSIRGSGITPVLVNQKSGGLNLNLGNIS' A
#
# COMPACT_ATOMS: atom_id res chain seq x y z
N MET A 1 3.94 9.80 -3.32
CA MET A 1 3.57 9.29 -1.99
C MET A 1 3.64 7.77 -2.01
N LYS A 2 4.03 7.20 -0.91
CA LYS A 2 4.15 5.76 -0.82
C LYS A 2 2.96 5.17 -0.12
N PHE A 3 2.49 4.05 -0.63
CA PHE A 3 1.37 3.33 -0.05
C PHE A 3 1.82 1.91 0.25
N SER A 4 1.52 1.46 1.45
CA SER A 4 1.74 0.06 1.77
C SER A 4 0.46 -0.71 1.47
N TYR A 5 0.61 -1.90 0.95
CA TYR A 5 -0.55 -2.67 0.57
C TYR A 5 -0.39 -4.12 0.98
N LYS A 6 -1.53 -4.76 1.10
CA LYS A 6 -1.60 -6.18 1.37
C LYS A 6 -2.68 -6.74 0.47
N GLY A 7 -2.39 -7.80 -0.22
CA GLY A 7 -3.35 -8.39 -1.14
C GLY A 7 -3.03 -9.84 -1.39
N ARG A 8 -3.68 -10.39 -2.41
CA ARG A 8 -3.48 -11.76 -2.81
C ARG A 8 -3.18 -11.85 -4.28
N ASN A 9 -2.28 -12.74 -4.63
CA ASN A 9 -1.96 -12.95 -6.03
C ASN A 9 -2.92 -13.98 -6.63
N ALA A 10 -2.67 -14.34 -7.91
CA ALA A 10 -3.53 -15.28 -8.61
C ALA A 10 -3.54 -16.66 -7.98
N GLN A 11 -2.52 -16.97 -7.21
CA GLN A 11 -2.43 -18.27 -6.55
C GLN A 11 -3.11 -18.27 -5.19
N GLY A 12 -3.62 -17.12 -4.77
CA GLY A 12 -4.25 -17.02 -3.47
C GLY A 12 -3.29 -16.76 -2.32
N SER A 13 -2.03 -16.54 -2.62
CA SER A 13 -1.03 -16.27 -1.59
C SER A 13 -1.08 -14.81 -1.19
N VAL A 14 -0.89 -14.57 0.10
CA VAL A 14 -0.87 -13.19 0.60
C VAL A 14 0.47 -12.56 0.24
N VAL A 15 0.40 -11.36 -0.32
CA VAL A 15 1.59 -10.58 -0.64
C VAL A 15 1.48 -9.21 0.00
N GLU A 16 2.60 -8.66 0.38
CA GLU A 16 2.68 -7.34 0.97
C GLU A 16 3.79 -6.57 0.29
N GLY A 17 3.60 -5.28 0.21
CA GLY A 17 4.64 -4.47 -0.40
C GLY A 17 4.32 -2.99 -0.28
N VAL A 18 5.12 -2.19 -0.96
CA VAL A 18 4.95 -0.76 -1.00
C VAL A 18 4.93 -0.33 -2.46
N VAL A 19 4.02 0.57 -2.79
CA VAL A 19 3.92 1.11 -4.13
C VAL A 19 3.95 2.62 -4.04
N GLU A 20 4.59 3.25 -4.99
CA GLU A 20 4.60 4.70 -5.06
C GLU A 20 3.53 5.16 -6.03
N ALA A 21 2.69 6.09 -5.58
CA ALA A 21 1.58 6.58 -6.38
C ALA A 21 1.21 7.98 -5.91
N ARG A 22 0.45 8.68 -6.71
CA ARG A 22 -0.02 10.01 -6.37
C ARG A 22 -1.11 9.97 -5.31
N ASP A 23 -1.97 8.97 -5.41
CA ASP A 23 -3.09 8.85 -4.50
C ASP A 23 -3.47 7.38 -4.40
N ARG A 24 -4.46 7.13 -3.57
CA ARG A 24 -4.89 5.76 -3.31
C ARG A 24 -5.40 5.07 -4.57
N VAL A 25 -6.14 5.79 -5.39
CA VAL A 25 -6.72 5.19 -6.59
C VAL A 25 -5.62 4.72 -7.52
N GLU A 26 -4.60 5.54 -7.71
CA GLU A 26 -3.48 5.17 -8.55
C GLU A 26 -2.72 3.98 -7.94
N ALA A 27 -2.56 3.98 -6.63
CA ALA A 27 -1.90 2.87 -5.95
C ALA A 27 -2.66 1.57 -6.19
N ILE A 28 -3.96 1.61 -6.01
CA ILE A 28 -4.80 0.43 -6.21
C ILE A 28 -4.70 -0.07 -7.65
N ASN A 29 -4.76 0.86 -8.60
CA ASN A 29 -4.65 0.49 -10.01
C ASN A 29 -3.30 -0.17 -10.31
N SER A 30 -2.23 0.34 -9.73
CA SER A 30 -0.91 -0.24 -9.91
C SER A 30 -0.85 -1.66 -9.35
N ILE A 31 -1.42 -1.85 -8.17
CA ILE A 31 -1.42 -3.16 -7.54
C ILE A 31 -2.21 -4.15 -8.38
N ARG A 32 -3.38 -3.74 -8.83
CA ARG A 32 -4.21 -4.62 -9.66
C ARG A 32 -3.55 -4.91 -10.99
N GLY A 33 -2.85 -3.95 -11.54
CA GLY A 33 -2.12 -4.15 -12.78
C GLY A 33 -1.00 -5.17 -12.65
N SER A 34 -0.53 -5.40 -11.44
CA SER A 34 0.49 -6.42 -11.18
C SER A 34 -0.10 -7.80 -10.96
N GLY A 35 -1.42 -7.95 -11.05
CA GLY A 35 -2.06 -9.23 -10.85
C GLY A 35 -2.36 -9.54 -9.40
N ILE A 36 -2.35 -8.52 -8.56
CA ILE A 36 -2.62 -8.68 -7.13
C ILE A 36 -3.97 -8.06 -6.81
N THR A 37 -4.77 -8.78 -6.04
CA THR A 37 -6.05 -8.26 -5.56
C THR A 37 -5.79 -7.55 -4.24
N PRO A 38 -5.89 -6.22 -4.22
CA PRO A 38 -5.61 -5.49 -2.98
C PRO A 38 -6.70 -5.77 -1.94
N VAL A 39 -6.27 -6.14 -0.75
CA VAL A 39 -7.17 -6.35 0.38
C VAL A 39 -7.12 -5.14 1.29
N LEU A 40 -5.94 -4.58 1.46
CA LEU A 40 -5.73 -3.44 2.33
C LEU A 40 -4.70 -2.51 1.70
N VAL A 41 -5.02 -1.23 1.68
CA VAL A 41 -4.11 -0.21 1.15
C VAL A 41 -4.07 0.93 2.15
N ASN A 42 -2.88 1.28 2.60
CA ASN A 42 -2.66 2.36 3.53
C ASN A 42 -1.64 3.33 2.98
N GLN A 43 -1.89 4.60 3.20
CA GLN A 43 -0.91 5.61 2.82
C GLN A 43 0.22 5.60 3.84
N LYS A 44 1.42 5.46 3.35
CA LYS A 44 2.59 5.49 4.20
C LYS A 44 3.24 6.87 4.07
N SER A 45 3.03 7.69 5.06
CA SER A 45 3.65 9.01 5.06
C SER A 45 5.13 8.88 5.29
N GLY A 46 5.86 9.59 4.51
CA GLY A 46 7.28 9.64 4.74
C GLY A 46 7.55 10.54 5.94
N GLY A 47 8.21 10.09 6.83
CA GLY A 47 8.64 10.94 7.84
C GLY A 47 7.69 11.46 8.85
N LEU A 48 7.33 11.96 9.15
CA LEU A 48 6.66 12.57 10.03
C LEU A 48 6.14 11.91 11.11
N ASN A 49 6.26 11.89 10.83
CA ASN A 49 5.93 11.60 11.48
C ASN A 49 5.70 11.09 12.31
N LEU A 50 5.53 11.06 12.44
CA LEU A 50 5.42 10.78 13.06
C LEU A 50 5.33 10.66 13.96
N ASN A 51 5.26 10.89 14.14
CA ASN A 51 5.40 11.00 14.90
C ASN A 51 4.90 10.75 15.60
N LEU A 52 4.67 10.93 15.56
CA LEU A 52 4.37 10.94 16.16
C LEU A 52 3.94 10.44 16.82
N GLY A 53 3.86 10.57 16.58
CA GLY A 53 3.60 10.21 17.21
C GLY A 53 3.25 9.68 17.85
N ASN A 54 3.34 9.61 17.85
CA ASN A 54 3.26 9.27 18.39
C ASN A 54 3.21 8.85 19.15
N ILE A 55 3.17 8.96 19.19
CA ILE A 55 3.33 8.71 19.88
C ILE A 55 3.04 8.25 20.56
N SER A 56 2.78 8.05 20.71
CA SER A 56 2.78 7.62 21.29
C SER A 56 2.89 7.44 21.82
#